data_b09248a0c29e4a6633a4aecc3ae0114c
#
_entry.id   b09248a0c29e4a6633a4aecc3ae0114c
#
_cell.length_a   1.000
_cell.length_b   1.000
_cell.length_c   1.000
_cell.angle_alpha   90.00
_cell.angle_beta   90.00
_cell.angle_gamma   90.00
#
_symmetry.space_group_name_H-M   'P 1'
#
loop_
_entity.id
_entity.type
_entity.pdbx_description
1 polymer ?
#
loop_
_entity_poly.entity_id
_entity_poly.type
_entity_poly.pdbx_seq_one_letter_code
_entity_poly.pdbx_strand_id
1 'polypeptide(L)'
;MTGVLFMERTFPDNFKNRIFNEDCLQLMKELPDGAVSLILTDPPYGIRYQNQFSASPHPILDGDSGIDYKRFARESYRILAMNSHAYFFTRYDCYPHHFRCLQEAGFQIKNCLVIEKGTLGGIGDLKGSFASSAEWLIFCQKGRRPFNATTLLENRKKEGTQFHKGRDPSKRYKTRFPDCWFGSEYPKSTYNSTWQKKHQIFHPTVKNVECLSWLIQISSNPGEWVFDGFSGTGSTALAALETGRCFLGAEISPAYWQIGQDRLSKIQGG
;
A
#
# COMPACT_ATOMS: atom_id res chain seq x y z
N MET A 1 31.85 -10.61 28.10
CA MET A 1 31.25 -9.57 27.26
C MET A 1 31.36 -10.06 25.82
N THR A 2 30.31 -10.72 25.32
CA THR A 2 30.25 -11.20 23.94
C THR A 2 29.76 -10.05 23.10
N GLY A 3 30.70 -9.37 22.39
CA GLY A 3 30.34 -8.35 21.41
C GLY A 3 29.52 -8.98 20.29
N VAL A 4 28.25 -8.64 20.19
CA VAL A 4 27.44 -8.92 19.00
C VAL A 4 28.04 -8.08 17.90
N LEU A 5 28.79 -8.69 16.98
CA LEU A 5 29.18 -8.10 15.72
C LEU A 5 27.87 -7.79 14.95
N PHE A 6 27.45 -6.54 14.96
CA PHE A 6 26.46 -6.05 14.00
C PHE A 6 27.11 -6.15 12.62
N MET A 7 26.76 -7.19 11.85
CA MET A 7 27.10 -7.21 10.43
C MET A 7 26.43 -6.00 9.79
N GLU A 8 27.23 -5.10 9.25
CA GLU A 8 26.74 -3.96 8.48
C GLU A 8 25.89 -4.49 7.32
N ARG A 9 24.61 -4.10 7.28
CA ARG A 9 23.72 -4.49 6.19
C ARG A 9 24.10 -3.67 4.95
N THR A 10 24.29 -4.33 3.82
CA THR A 10 24.58 -3.67 2.54
C THR A 10 23.44 -3.88 1.56
N PHE A 11 22.94 -2.77 1.01
CA PHE A 11 21.94 -2.82 -0.06
C PHE A 11 22.62 -3.18 -1.39
N PRO A 12 22.02 -4.05 -2.22
CA PRO A 12 20.69 -4.67 -2.09
C PRO A 12 20.65 -6.03 -1.39
N ASP A 13 21.77 -6.71 -1.17
CA ASP A 13 21.84 -8.15 -0.89
C ASP A 13 21.16 -8.53 0.44
N ASN A 14 21.38 -7.77 1.49
CA ASN A 14 20.79 -8.07 2.81
C ASN A 14 19.35 -7.60 2.96
N PHE A 15 18.80 -6.89 1.96
CA PHE A 15 17.46 -6.28 2.04
C PHE A 15 16.40 -7.01 1.21
N LYS A 16 16.82 -7.83 0.26
CA LYS A 16 15.93 -8.44 -0.73
C LYS A 16 14.90 -9.36 -0.11
N ASN A 17 13.62 -9.08 -0.40
CA ASN A 17 12.44 -9.88 -0.02
C ASN A 17 12.30 -10.05 1.50
N ARG A 18 12.53 -8.99 2.25
CA ARG A 18 12.49 -8.99 3.71
C ARG A 18 11.55 -7.92 4.27
N ILE A 19 10.90 -8.27 5.38
CA ILE A 19 10.27 -7.33 6.30
C ILE A 19 11.16 -7.28 7.54
N PHE A 20 11.63 -6.10 7.90
CA PHE A 20 12.44 -5.87 9.10
C PHE A 20 11.55 -5.50 10.27
N ASN A 21 11.81 -6.05 11.46
CA ASN A 21 11.10 -5.66 12.67
C ASN A 21 11.77 -4.43 13.29
N GLU A 22 11.51 -3.28 12.71
CA GLU A 22 12.08 -1.99 13.14
C GLU A 22 11.26 -0.79 12.65
N ASP A 23 11.57 0.38 13.17
CA ASP A 23 10.99 1.63 12.69
C ASP A 23 11.37 1.91 11.24
N CYS A 24 10.38 2.30 10.41
CA CYS A 24 10.60 2.52 8.98
C CYS A 24 11.61 3.64 8.69
N LEU A 25 11.66 4.71 9.51
CA LEU A 25 12.61 5.80 9.34
C LEU A 25 14.04 5.39 9.69
N GLN A 26 14.23 4.36 10.54
CA GLN A 26 15.56 3.79 10.77
C GLN A 26 15.99 2.96 9.57
N LEU A 27 15.11 2.07 9.08
CA LEU A 27 15.38 1.27 7.88
C LEU A 27 15.71 2.17 6.68
N MET A 28 14.93 3.23 6.46
CA MET A 28 15.13 4.14 5.31
C MET A 28 16.49 4.83 5.32
N LYS A 29 17.10 5.09 6.49
CA LYS A 29 18.45 5.69 6.58
C LYS A 29 19.55 4.78 6.01
N GLU A 30 19.33 3.48 6.01
CA GLU A 30 20.29 2.50 5.49
C GLU A 30 20.19 2.35 3.96
N LEU A 31 19.14 2.89 3.36
CA LEU A 31 18.90 2.80 1.92
C LEU A 31 19.55 3.98 1.18
N PRO A 32 20.22 3.73 0.06
CA PRO A 32 20.73 4.80 -0.78
C PRO A 32 19.61 5.59 -1.46
N ASP A 33 19.92 6.77 -1.97
CA ASP A 33 19.02 7.55 -2.80
C ASP A 33 18.61 6.75 -4.05
N GLY A 34 17.31 6.74 -4.35
CA GLY A 34 16.79 6.02 -5.51
C GLY A 34 16.81 4.49 -5.39
N ALA A 35 16.90 3.94 -4.19
CA ALA A 35 16.98 2.49 -3.94
C ALA A 35 15.79 1.70 -4.47
N VAL A 36 14.58 2.28 -4.49
CA VAL A 36 13.34 1.56 -4.79
C VAL A 36 12.60 2.17 -5.98
N SER A 37 11.88 1.34 -6.73
CA SER A 37 11.19 1.72 -7.97
C SER A 37 9.70 1.96 -7.77
N LEU A 38 9.16 1.56 -6.62
CA LEU A 38 7.77 1.79 -6.23
C LEU A 38 7.66 1.89 -4.72
N ILE A 39 6.90 2.86 -4.23
CA ILE A 39 6.43 2.90 -2.85
C ILE A 39 4.93 2.61 -2.85
N LEU A 40 4.50 1.62 -2.04
CA LEU A 40 3.09 1.28 -1.84
C LEU A 40 2.90 0.95 -0.36
N THR A 41 2.30 1.88 0.40
CA THR A 41 2.37 1.84 1.86
C THR A 41 1.15 2.44 2.54
N ASP A 42 0.81 1.95 3.74
CA ASP A 42 -0.29 2.39 4.57
C ASP A 42 0.22 2.95 5.92
N PRO A 43 0.68 4.20 5.97
CA PRO A 43 1.23 4.79 7.17
C PRO A 43 0.17 5.00 8.25
N PRO A 44 0.54 4.92 9.55
CA PRO A 44 -0.39 5.22 10.64
C PRO A 44 -0.87 6.67 10.57
N TYR A 45 -2.17 6.86 10.81
CA TYR A 45 -2.81 8.17 10.65
C TYR A 45 -2.73 9.06 11.91
N GLY A 46 -2.13 8.57 13.00
CA GLY A 46 -1.94 9.34 14.25
C GLY A 46 -3.22 9.60 15.04
N ILE A 47 -4.28 8.87 14.78
CA ILE A 47 -5.63 9.12 15.33
C ILE A 47 -5.93 8.34 16.61
N ARG A 48 -4.98 7.59 17.19
CA ARG A 48 -5.19 6.71 18.36
C ARG A 48 -6.49 5.91 18.21
N TYR A 49 -6.62 5.19 17.09
CA TYR A 49 -7.85 4.47 16.79
C TYR A 49 -8.16 3.46 17.90
N GLN A 50 -9.12 3.81 18.76
CA GLN A 50 -9.74 2.89 19.71
C GLN A 50 -11.13 2.56 19.18
N ASN A 51 -11.37 1.29 18.89
CA ASN A 51 -12.72 0.83 18.62
C ASN A 51 -13.50 0.79 19.94
N GLN A 52 -14.15 1.89 20.29
CA GLN A 52 -14.94 2.02 21.53
C GLN A 52 -16.23 1.18 21.52
N PHE A 53 -16.57 0.59 20.38
CA PHE A 53 -17.83 -0.14 20.17
C PHE A 53 -17.67 -1.65 20.11
N SER A 54 -16.47 -2.20 20.30
CA SER A 54 -16.27 -3.64 20.37
C SER A 54 -16.29 -4.13 21.83
N ALA A 55 -16.87 -5.32 22.06
CA ALA A 55 -16.89 -5.96 23.38
C ALA A 55 -15.46 -6.30 23.90
N SER A 56 -14.46 -6.21 23.02
CA SER A 56 -13.03 -6.32 23.33
C SER A 56 -12.34 -5.16 22.64
N PRO A 57 -12.01 -4.07 23.36
CA PRO A 57 -11.24 -2.97 22.77
C PRO A 57 -9.90 -3.52 22.30
N HIS A 58 -9.60 -3.34 21.02
CA HIS A 58 -8.26 -3.62 20.51
C HIS A 58 -7.27 -2.65 21.19
N PRO A 59 -6.09 -3.12 21.61
CA PRO A 59 -5.05 -2.21 22.09
C PRO A 59 -4.74 -1.18 20.99
N ILE A 60 -4.34 0.02 21.41
CA ILE A 60 -3.80 1.02 20.48
C ILE A 60 -2.66 0.34 19.72
N LEU A 61 -2.72 0.38 18.39
CA LEU A 61 -1.67 -0.21 17.56
C LEU A 61 -0.33 0.44 17.93
N ASP A 62 0.67 -0.36 18.22
CA ASP A 62 2.03 0.13 18.43
C ASP A 62 2.44 0.92 17.19
N GLY A 63 2.84 2.19 17.39
CA GLY A 63 3.15 3.12 16.30
C GLY A 63 2.03 4.07 15.88
N ASP A 64 0.77 3.90 16.36
CA ASP A 64 -0.35 4.83 16.04
C ASP A 64 -0.29 6.15 16.83
N SER A 65 0.75 6.36 17.65
CA SER A 65 1.01 7.61 18.36
C SER A 65 1.46 8.79 17.48
N GLY A 66 1.50 8.56 16.16
CA GLY A 66 1.84 9.55 15.14
C GLY A 66 3.29 9.45 14.66
N ILE A 67 3.44 9.15 13.39
CA ILE A 67 4.72 9.29 12.68
C ILE A 67 4.98 10.78 12.40
N ASP A 68 6.23 11.20 12.38
CA ASP A 68 6.63 12.45 11.70
C ASP A 68 6.42 12.27 10.18
N TYR A 69 5.19 12.51 9.74
CA TYR A 69 4.80 12.30 8.35
C TYR A 69 5.60 13.20 7.38
N LYS A 70 6.01 14.38 7.83
CA LYS A 70 6.84 15.29 7.01
C LYS A 70 8.22 14.69 6.75
N ARG A 71 8.84 14.11 7.77
CA ARG A 71 10.11 13.39 7.63
C ARG A 71 9.95 12.14 6.79
N PHE A 72 8.92 11.34 7.04
CA PHE A 72 8.60 10.15 6.27
C PHE A 72 8.42 10.47 4.77
N ALA A 73 7.70 11.53 4.43
CA ALA A 73 7.52 11.97 3.04
C ALA A 73 8.85 12.33 2.36
N ARG A 74 9.75 13.05 3.08
CA ARG A 74 11.09 13.40 2.56
C ARG A 74 11.95 12.16 2.31
N GLU A 75 12.01 11.24 3.28
CA GLU A 75 12.74 9.99 3.12
C GLU A 75 12.16 9.12 2.02
N SER A 76 10.83 9.04 1.90
CA SER A 76 10.15 8.36 0.79
C SER A 76 10.55 8.95 -0.56
N TYR A 77 10.59 10.28 -0.67
CA TYR A 77 11.06 10.92 -1.90
C TYR A 77 12.53 10.63 -2.18
N ARG A 78 13.39 10.62 -1.15
CA ARG A 78 14.83 10.34 -1.28
C ARG A 78 15.07 8.94 -1.83
N ILE A 79 14.49 7.91 -1.18
CA ILE A 79 14.73 6.51 -1.55
C ILE A 79 14.02 6.08 -2.83
N LEU A 80 13.00 6.81 -3.29
CA LEU A 80 12.32 6.51 -4.54
C LEU A 80 13.20 6.92 -5.73
N ALA A 81 13.36 6.01 -6.70
CA ALA A 81 14.09 6.26 -7.93
C ALA A 81 13.41 7.34 -8.79
N MET A 82 14.18 7.98 -9.65
CA MET A 82 13.64 8.90 -10.65
C MET A 82 12.74 8.14 -11.64
N ASN A 83 11.69 8.78 -12.14
CA ASN A 83 10.69 8.22 -13.02
C ASN A 83 9.94 7.01 -12.40
N SER A 84 9.48 7.20 -11.17
CA SER A 84 8.81 6.17 -10.38
C SER A 84 7.52 6.66 -9.77
N HIS A 85 6.66 5.71 -9.39
CA HIS A 85 5.37 5.95 -8.77
C HIS A 85 5.43 5.72 -7.25
N ALA A 86 4.51 6.37 -6.54
CA ALA A 86 4.26 6.11 -5.13
C ALA A 86 2.77 6.19 -4.81
N TYR A 87 2.32 5.30 -3.92
CA TYR A 87 0.95 5.21 -3.42
C TYR A 87 0.98 5.22 -1.90
N PHE A 88 0.30 6.19 -1.31
CA PHE A 88 0.18 6.34 0.14
C PHE A 88 -1.29 6.22 0.52
N PHE A 89 -1.65 5.17 1.26
CA PHE A 89 -2.98 5.10 1.85
C PHE A 89 -3.19 6.27 2.79
N THR A 90 -4.42 6.72 2.90
CA THR A 90 -4.81 7.86 3.73
C THR A 90 -6.29 7.81 4.09
N ARG A 91 -6.72 8.73 4.95
CA ARG A 91 -8.13 8.97 5.27
C ARG A 91 -8.54 10.37 4.83
N TYR A 92 -9.85 10.58 4.67
CA TYR A 92 -10.40 11.87 4.23
C TYR A 92 -9.98 13.05 5.14
N ASP A 93 -9.88 12.82 6.45
CA ASP A 93 -9.49 13.83 7.45
C ASP A 93 -7.97 14.04 7.54
N CYS A 94 -7.15 13.04 7.21
CA CYS A 94 -5.70 13.12 7.15
C CYS A 94 -5.18 13.57 5.78
N TYR A 95 -5.99 13.40 4.73
CA TYR A 95 -5.61 13.71 3.34
C TYR A 95 -4.99 15.10 3.16
N PRO A 96 -5.56 16.20 3.71
CA PRO A 96 -4.99 17.54 3.49
C PRO A 96 -3.56 17.69 4.06
N HIS A 97 -3.30 17.05 5.22
CA HIS A 97 -1.97 17.05 5.84
C HIS A 97 -0.98 16.20 5.03
N HIS A 98 -1.35 14.97 4.70
CA HIS A 98 -0.51 14.04 3.92
C HIS A 98 -0.19 14.61 2.54
N PHE A 99 -1.19 15.15 1.84
CA PHE A 99 -1.01 15.82 0.56
C PHE A 99 0.07 16.92 0.63
N ARG A 100 -0.04 17.81 1.63
CA ARG A 100 0.90 18.92 1.80
C ARG A 100 2.33 18.41 2.07
N CYS A 101 2.47 17.44 2.97
CA CYS A 101 3.78 16.87 3.29
C CYS A 101 4.45 16.20 2.08
N LEU A 102 3.68 15.45 1.28
CA LEU A 102 4.19 14.82 0.05
C LEU A 102 4.57 15.88 -1.01
N GLN A 103 3.76 16.92 -1.17
CA GLN A 103 4.05 18.01 -2.09
C GLN A 103 5.31 18.78 -1.67
N GLU A 104 5.47 19.11 -0.37
CA GLU A 104 6.66 19.76 0.18
C GLU A 104 7.93 18.88 0.05
N ALA A 105 7.79 17.56 0.07
CA ALA A 105 8.90 16.63 -0.15
C ALA A 105 9.35 16.57 -1.63
N GLY A 106 8.55 17.10 -2.58
CA GLY A 106 8.87 17.16 -3.99
C GLY A 106 8.06 16.22 -4.89
N PHE A 107 7.14 15.43 -4.34
CA PHE A 107 6.27 14.57 -5.15
C PHE A 107 5.32 15.37 -6.04
N GLN A 108 5.13 14.90 -7.26
CA GLN A 108 4.06 15.37 -8.14
C GLN A 108 2.79 14.57 -7.84
N ILE A 109 1.86 15.17 -7.10
CA ILE A 109 0.56 14.53 -6.81
C ILE A 109 -0.27 14.48 -8.09
N LYS A 110 -0.83 13.32 -8.42
CA LYS A 110 -1.58 13.08 -9.67
C LYS A 110 -3.06 12.87 -9.44
N ASN A 111 -3.42 11.97 -8.52
CA ASN A 111 -4.81 11.62 -8.21
C ASN A 111 -4.96 11.26 -6.73
N CYS A 112 -6.20 11.29 -6.26
CA CYS A 112 -6.65 10.51 -5.12
C CYS A 112 -7.46 9.32 -5.65
N LEU A 113 -6.98 8.10 -5.43
CA LEU A 113 -7.74 6.90 -5.73
C LEU A 113 -8.70 6.61 -4.58
N VAL A 114 -9.92 6.19 -4.92
CA VAL A 114 -10.93 5.77 -3.95
C VAL A 114 -11.31 4.33 -4.26
N ILE A 115 -10.98 3.41 -3.35
CA ILE A 115 -11.12 1.97 -3.56
C ILE A 115 -12.11 1.41 -2.53
N GLU A 116 -13.12 0.70 -3.01
CA GLU A 116 -14.13 0.07 -2.17
C GLU A 116 -13.52 -0.97 -1.22
N LYS A 117 -13.94 -0.98 0.04
CA LYS A 117 -13.55 -1.99 1.03
C LYS A 117 -14.28 -3.31 0.81
N GLY A 118 -13.67 -4.42 1.24
CA GLY A 118 -14.31 -5.73 1.25
C GLY A 118 -15.42 -5.90 2.31
N THR A 119 -15.54 -4.95 3.23
CA THR A 119 -16.59 -4.91 4.27
C THR A 119 -17.46 -3.69 4.09
N LEU A 120 -18.76 -3.91 3.95
CA LEU A 120 -19.78 -2.87 4.00
C LEU A 120 -20.17 -2.65 5.45
N GLY A 121 -20.01 -1.43 5.93
CA GLY A 121 -20.49 -1.02 7.23
C GLY A 121 -19.61 -1.50 8.40
N GLY A 122 -18.98 -0.58 9.09
CA GLY A 122 -18.33 -0.82 10.39
C GLY A 122 -19.36 -0.67 11.52
N ILE A 123 -19.04 -1.23 12.68
CA ILE A 123 -19.69 -0.89 13.94
C ILE A 123 -19.26 0.55 14.27
N GLY A 124 -20.21 1.44 14.48
CA GLY A 124 -19.94 2.86 14.76
C GLY A 124 -21.21 3.56 15.21
N ASP A 125 -21.22 4.88 15.16
CA ASP A 125 -22.43 5.67 15.42
C ASP A 125 -23.45 5.45 14.29
N LEU A 126 -24.41 4.55 14.53
CA LEU A 126 -25.44 4.16 13.57
C LEU A 126 -26.45 5.29 13.28
N LYS A 127 -26.45 6.36 14.06
CA LYS A 127 -27.44 7.45 13.96
C LYS A 127 -26.86 8.76 13.46
N GLY A 128 -25.53 8.95 13.58
CA GLY A 128 -24.90 10.23 13.33
C GLY A 128 -23.74 10.21 12.32
N SER A 129 -23.35 9.02 11.80
CA SER A 129 -22.27 8.95 10.82
C SER A 129 -22.46 7.90 9.73
N PHE A 130 -21.89 8.16 8.55
CA PHE A 130 -21.81 7.15 7.50
C PHE A 130 -20.70 6.15 7.78
N ALA A 131 -20.94 4.87 7.47
CA ALA A 131 -19.91 3.85 7.53
C ALA A 131 -18.84 4.08 6.45
N SER A 132 -17.57 3.97 6.84
CA SER A 132 -16.45 4.08 5.89
C SER A 132 -16.41 2.84 4.99
N SER A 133 -16.88 2.98 3.75
CA SER A 133 -16.96 1.91 2.74
C SER A 133 -15.83 1.91 1.74
N ALA A 134 -14.92 2.89 1.81
CA ALA A 134 -13.80 3.02 0.88
C ALA A 134 -12.52 3.41 1.60
N GLU A 135 -11.38 3.15 0.96
CA GLU A 135 -10.07 3.66 1.32
C GLU A 135 -9.58 4.64 0.28
N TRP A 136 -8.78 5.58 0.71
CA TRP A 136 -8.20 6.62 -0.12
C TRP A 136 -6.71 6.40 -0.27
N LEU A 137 -6.21 6.61 -1.49
CA LEU A 137 -4.77 6.55 -1.77
C LEU A 137 -4.34 7.82 -2.51
N ILE A 138 -3.28 8.45 -2.01
CA ILE A 138 -2.61 9.52 -2.74
C ILE A 138 -1.67 8.86 -3.74
N PHE A 139 -1.97 9.04 -5.04
CA PHE A 139 -1.08 8.62 -6.11
C PHE A 139 -0.18 9.78 -6.54
N CYS A 140 1.11 9.54 -6.53
CA CYS A 140 2.10 10.54 -6.91
C CYS A 140 3.29 9.94 -7.66
N GLN A 141 4.12 10.83 -8.23
CA GLN A 141 5.29 10.49 -9.04
C GLN A 141 6.51 11.29 -8.59
N LYS A 142 7.69 10.68 -8.76
CA LYS A 142 8.97 11.36 -8.85
C LYS A 142 9.45 11.29 -10.30
N GLY A 143 9.50 12.43 -10.99
CA GLY A 143 9.70 12.47 -12.45
C GLY A 143 8.46 12.01 -13.23
N ARG A 144 8.65 11.33 -14.37
CA ARG A 144 7.56 10.86 -15.23
C ARG A 144 7.72 9.38 -15.57
N ARG A 145 6.80 8.54 -15.05
CA ARG A 145 6.68 7.14 -15.44
C ARG A 145 5.30 6.92 -16.09
N PRO A 146 5.21 6.39 -17.32
CA PRO A 146 3.93 5.91 -17.86
C PRO A 146 3.49 4.65 -17.13
N PHE A 147 2.18 4.42 -17.05
CA PHE A 147 1.65 3.14 -16.60
C PHE A 147 2.02 2.03 -17.57
N ASN A 148 2.31 0.85 -17.04
CA ASN A 148 2.52 -0.33 -17.85
C ASN A 148 1.22 -0.72 -18.58
N ALA A 149 1.32 -1.05 -19.87
CA ALA A 149 0.23 -1.69 -20.58
C ALA A 149 0.10 -3.12 -20.06
N THR A 150 -0.90 -3.39 -19.24
CA THR A 150 -1.20 -4.72 -18.72
C THR A 150 -2.49 -5.26 -19.32
N THR A 151 -2.71 -6.57 -19.24
CA THR A 151 -3.98 -7.20 -19.57
C THR A 151 -5.16 -6.61 -18.82
N LEU A 152 -4.90 -6.08 -17.60
CA LEU A 152 -5.87 -5.33 -16.79
C LEU A 152 -6.40 -4.09 -17.50
N LEU A 153 -5.52 -3.36 -18.23
CA LEU A 153 -5.90 -2.21 -19.06
C LEU A 153 -6.58 -2.62 -20.36
N GLU A 154 -6.22 -3.78 -20.92
CA GLU A 154 -6.71 -4.26 -22.21
C GLU A 154 -8.10 -4.88 -22.11
N ASN A 155 -8.41 -5.63 -21.08
CA ASN A 155 -9.69 -6.27 -20.88
C ASN A 155 -10.83 -5.24 -20.71
N ARG A 156 -10.56 -4.05 -20.22
CA ARG A 156 -11.53 -2.96 -20.08
C ARG A 156 -11.92 -2.29 -21.40
N LYS A 157 -11.14 -2.47 -22.45
CA LYS A 157 -11.48 -1.92 -23.77
C LYS A 157 -12.63 -2.67 -24.45
N LYS A 158 -13.01 -3.84 -23.96
CA LYS A 158 -14.05 -4.70 -24.56
C LYS A 158 -15.44 -4.43 -24.04
N GLU A 159 -15.59 -3.85 -22.86
CA GLU A 159 -16.88 -3.53 -22.28
C GLU A 159 -17.19 -2.05 -22.56
N GLY A 160 -18.03 -1.84 -23.58
CA GLY A 160 -18.48 -0.51 -23.99
C GLY A 160 -19.24 0.17 -22.86
N THR A 161 -18.55 1.01 -22.08
CA THR A 161 -19.20 1.87 -21.09
C THR A 161 -20.06 2.90 -21.80
N GLN A 162 -21.22 3.24 -21.22
CA GLN A 162 -22.21 4.17 -21.76
C GLN A 162 -21.67 5.58 -22.10
N PHE A 163 -20.45 5.90 -21.71
CA PHE A 163 -19.77 7.16 -22.03
C PHE A 163 -19.33 7.31 -23.50
N HIS A 164 -19.57 6.32 -24.34
CA HIS A 164 -19.17 6.36 -25.75
C HIS A 164 -20.33 6.53 -26.73
N LYS A 165 -21.49 7.04 -26.31
CA LYS A 165 -22.56 7.44 -27.25
C LYS A 165 -22.00 8.40 -28.29
N GLY A 166 -21.98 7.97 -29.56
CA GLY A 166 -21.50 8.77 -30.70
C GLY A 166 -20.04 8.54 -31.11
N ARG A 167 -19.31 7.59 -30.52
CA ARG A 167 -17.97 7.21 -30.98
C ARG A 167 -18.03 6.01 -31.93
N ASP A 168 -17.22 6.06 -32.96
CA ASP A 168 -17.08 5.00 -33.95
C ASP A 168 -16.59 3.69 -33.29
N PRO A 169 -17.38 2.59 -33.30
CA PRO A 169 -17.01 1.34 -32.66
C PRO A 169 -15.79 0.65 -33.31
N SER A 170 -15.42 1.01 -34.53
CA SER A 170 -14.23 0.50 -35.21
C SER A 170 -12.93 1.12 -34.72
N LYS A 171 -12.98 2.26 -34.01
CA LYS A 171 -11.81 2.98 -33.53
C LYS A 171 -11.47 2.57 -32.12
N ARG A 172 -10.21 2.15 -31.89
CA ARG A 172 -9.66 1.90 -30.55
C ARG A 172 -9.36 3.21 -29.85
N TYR A 173 -10.17 3.57 -28.86
CA TYR A 173 -9.91 4.73 -27.99
C TYR A 173 -9.03 4.27 -26.82
N LYS A 174 -7.94 5.00 -26.55
CA LYS A 174 -7.14 4.82 -25.33
C LYS A 174 -7.96 5.34 -24.15
N THR A 175 -8.39 4.46 -23.27
CA THR A 175 -9.06 4.80 -22.02
C THR A 175 -8.04 4.95 -20.89
N ARG A 176 -8.27 5.88 -19.99
CA ARG A 176 -7.49 6.02 -18.74
C ARG A 176 -8.05 5.06 -17.69
N PHE A 177 -7.21 4.61 -16.78
CA PHE A 177 -7.66 3.94 -15.56
C PHE A 177 -8.50 4.95 -14.74
N PRO A 178 -9.67 4.56 -14.21
CA PRO A 178 -10.41 5.44 -13.32
C PRO A 178 -9.71 5.53 -11.97
N ASP A 179 -9.96 6.60 -11.25
CA ASP A 179 -9.48 6.83 -9.88
C ASP A 179 -10.48 6.36 -8.82
N CYS A 180 -11.67 5.89 -9.21
CA CYS A 180 -12.66 5.27 -8.33
C CYS A 180 -12.86 3.80 -8.72
N TRP A 181 -12.57 2.89 -7.79
CA TRP A 181 -12.67 1.44 -7.97
C TRP A 181 -13.82 0.89 -7.12
N PHE A 182 -15.00 0.80 -7.74
CA PHE A 182 -16.23 0.27 -7.16
C PHE A 182 -16.84 -0.78 -8.09
N GLY A 183 -17.54 -1.73 -7.50
CA GLY A 183 -18.19 -2.81 -8.26
C GLY A 183 -17.36 -4.09 -8.31
N SER A 184 -17.90 -5.11 -8.99
CA SER A 184 -17.32 -6.45 -9.05
C SER A 184 -16.10 -6.56 -9.99
N GLU A 185 -15.95 -5.60 -10.89
CA GLU A 185 -14.84 -5.55 -11.86
C GLU A 185 -13.51 -5.06 -11.25
N TYR A 186 -13.54 -4.58 -10.00
CA TYR A 186 -12.36 -4.12 -9.28
C TYR A 186 -12.11 -4.94 -8.02
N PRO A 187 -10.86 -5.26 -7.69
CA PRO A 187 -10.55 -5.86 -6.42
C PRO A 187 -10.83 -4.87 -5.29
N LYS A 188 -11.38 -5.39 -4.18
CA LYS A 188 -11.60 -4.61 -2.96
C LYS A 188 -10.27 -4.27 -2.30
N SER A 189 -10.17 -3.13 -1.61
CA SER A 189 -8.93 -2.70 -0.94
C SER A 189 -8.55 -3.57 0.26
N THR A 190 -9.54 -4.16 0.94
CA THR A 190 -9.33 -4.99 2.14
C THR A 190 -10.07 -6.32 2.05
N TYR A 191 -9.59 -7.31 2.80
CA TYR A 191 -10.33 -8.55 3.02
C TYR A 191 -11.43 -8.36 4.08
N ASN A 192 -12.52 -9.09 3.94
CA ASN A 192 -13.61 -9.11 4.92
C ASN A 192 -13.28 -10.00 6.12
N SER A 193 -14.11 -9.90 7.17
CA SER A 193 -13.96 -10.68 8.41
C SER A 193 -14.06 -12.19 8.21
N THR A 194 -14.82 -12.65 7.23
CA THR A 194 -14.94 -14.07 6.90
C THR A 194 -13.62 -14.61 6.35
N TRP A 195 -12.97 -13.87 5.45
CA TRP A 195 -11.67 -14.22 4.93
C TRP A 195 -10.60 -14.25 6.05
N GLN A 196 -10.60 -13.22 6.91
CA GLN A 196 -9.64 -13.14 8.04
C GLN A 196 -9.79 -14.34 8.99
N LYS A 197 -11.01 -14.72 9.35
CA LYS A 197 -11.29 -15.89 10.19
C LYS A 197 -10.81 -17.19 9.52
N LYS A 198 -11.10 -17.38 8.25
CA LYS A 198 -10.68 -18.56 7.48
C LYS A 198 -9.16 -18.71 7.45
N HIS A 199 -8.42 -17.62 7.34
CA HIS A 199 -6.95 -17.62 7.23
C HIS A 199 -6.25 -17.38 8.57
N GLN A 200 -7.00 -17.21 9.66
CA GLN A 200 -6.50 -16.94 11.01
C GLN A 200 -5.57 -15.71 11.08
N ILE A 201 -5.87 -14.69 10.26
CA ILE A 201 -5.13 -13.43 10.20
C ILE A 201 -6.00 -12.34 10.82
N PHE A 202 -5.71 -11.97 12.05
CA PHE A 202 -6.46 -10.97 12.81
C PHE A 202 -5.72 -9.63 12.78
N HIS A 203 -6.15 -8.76 11.88
CA HIS A 203 -5.66 -7.38 11.79
C HIS A 203 -6.84 -6.48 11.40
N PRO A 204 -6.97 -5.27 11.94
CA PRO A 204 -8.12 -4.39 11.68
C PRO A 204 -8.38 -4.12 10.19
N THR A 205 -7.32 -4.02 9.40
CA THR A 205 -7.39 -3.65 7.98
C THR A 205 -6.40 -4.45 7.14
N VAL A 206 -6.60 -5.78 7.01
CA VAL A 206 -5.75 -6.60 6.12
C VAL A 206 -6.00 -6.17 4.67
N LYS A 207 -4.97 -5.63 4.02
CA LYS A 207 -5.06 -5.22 2.61
C LYS A 207 -5.20 -6.44 1.71
N ASN A 208 -6.01 -6.29 0.67
CA ASN A 208 -6.23 -7.34 -0.32
C ASN A 208 -5.03 -7.42 -1.28
N VAL A 209 -4.39 -8.59 -1.33
CA VAL A 209 -3.20 -8.85 -2.16
C VAL A 209 -3.49 -8.60 -3.64
N GLU A 210 -4.67 -8.99 -4.14
CA GLU A 210 -5.06 -8.75 -5.54
C GLU A 210 -5.09 -7.25 -5.87
N CYS A 211 -5.68 -6.42 -4.98
CA CYS A 211 -5.72 -4.97 -5.17
C CYS A 211 -4.31 -4.36 -5.23
N LEU A 212 -3.43 -4.78 -4.30
CA LEU A 212 -2.04 -4.33 -4.29
C LEU A 212 -1.27 -4.81 -5.51
N SER A 213 -1.51 -6.05 -5.97
CA SER A 213 -0.91 -6.62 -7.19
C SER A 213 -1.27 -5.82 -8.44
N TRP A 214 -2.50 -5.30 -8.53
CA TRP A 214 -2.89 -4.42 -9.64
C TRP A 214 -2.08 -3.12 -9.63
N LEU A 215 -1.97 -2.44 -8.48
CA LEU A 215 -1.19 -1.21 -8.36
C LEU A 215 0.30 -1.44 -8.68
N ILE A 216 0.86 -2.56 -8.21
CA ILE A 216 2.25 -2.95 -8.46
C ILE A 216 2.49 -3.20 -9.96
N GLN A 217 1.63 -3.97 -10.62
CA GLN A 217 1.80 -4.33 -12.04
C GLN A 217 1.72 -3.11 -12.96
N ILE A 218 0.81 -2.17 -12.72
CA ILE A 218 0.67 -0.98 -13.55
C ILE A 218 1.79 0.06 -13.31
N SER A 219 2.51 -0.05 -12.19
CA SER A 219 3.48 0.96 -11.74
C SER A 219 4.92 0.50 -11.63
N SER A 220 5.19 -0.78 -11.84
CA SER A 220 6.55 -1.35 -11.78
C SER A 220 6.73 -2.50 -12.77
N ASN A 221 7.98 -2.87 -13.05
CA ASN A 221 8.34 -4.03 -13.87
C ASN A 221 8.81 -5.20 -13.00
N PRO A 222 8.73 -6.46 -13.48
CA PRO A 222 9.37 -7.59 -12.80
C PRO A 222 10.85 -7.30 -12.48
N GLY A 223 11.29 -7.73 -11.31
CA GLY A 223 12.65 -7.47 -10.80
C GLY A 223 12.86 -6.09 -10.14
N GLU A 224 11.97 -5.12 -10.35
CA GLU A 224 12.04 -3.82 -9.67
C GLU A 224 11.65 -3.93 -8.18
N TRP A 225 12.10 -2.97 -7.38
CA TRP A 225 11.92 -2.96 -5.93
C TRP A 225 10.66 -2.23 -5.51
N VAL A 226 9.85 -2.90 -4.67
CA VAL A 226 8.67 -2.34 -4.01
C VAL A 226 9.00 -2.12 -2.53
N PHE A 227 8.75 -0.93 -2.02
CA PHE A 227 8.94 -0.57 -0.61
C PHE A 227 7.61 -0.34 0.10
N ASP A 228 7.50 -0.92 1.30
CA ASP A 228 6.41 -0.65 2.24
C ASP A 228 6.96 -0.42 3.64
N GLY A 229 6.91 0.83 4.12
CA GLY A 229 7.42 1.22 5.44
C GLY A 229 6.55 0.75 6.61
N PHE A 230 5.34 0.25 6.34
CA PHE A 230 4.35 -0.17 7.35
C PHE A 230 3.69 -1.47 6.91
N SER A 231 4.51 -2.51 6.82
CA SER A 231 4.17 -3.78 6.14
C SER A 231 3.04 -4.56 6.81
N GLY A 232 2.74 -4.28 8.09
CA GLY A 232 1.71 -4.98 8.84
C GLY A 232 1.87 -6.50 8.74
N THR A 233 0.82 -7.16 8.25
CA THR A 233 0.83 -8.62 8.03
C THR A 233 1.43 -9.04 6.68
N GLY A 234 2.16 -8.17 5.98
CA GLY A 234 2.94 -8.49 4.78
C GLY A 234 2.14 -8.58 3.47
N SER A 235 0.97 -7.95 3.36
CA SER A 235 0.17 -8.04 2.13
C SER A 235 0.86 -7.43 0.91
N THR A 236 1.56 -6.29 1.06
CA THR A 236 2.35 -5.68 -0.02
C THR A 236 3.53 -6.56 -0.43
N ALA A 237 4.18 -7.22 0.55
CA ALA A 237 5.27 -8.16 0.29
C ALA A 237 4.81 -9.33 -0.57
N LEU A 238 3.68 -9.96 -0.21
CA LEU A 238 3.09 -11.04 -0.99
C LEU A 238 2.76 -10.60 -2.42
N ALA A 239 2.08 -9.45 -2.56
CA ALA A 239 1.71 -8.91 -3.87
C ALA A 239 2.94 -8.62 -4.76
N ALA A 240 4.03 -8.12 -4.17
CA ALA A 240 5.28 -7.87 -4.88
C ALA A 240 5.91 -9.19 -5.37
N LEU A 241 6.02 -10.20 -4.49
CA LEU A 241 6.62 -11.49 -4.84
C LEU A 241 5.78 -12.25 -5.86
N GLU A 242 4.45 -12.34 -5.70
CA GLU A 242 3.54 -12.99 -6.64
C GLU A 242 3.59 -12.36 -8.04
N THR A 243 3.93 -11.08 -8.11
CA THR A 243 4.06 -10.36 -9.39
C THR A 243 5.50 -10.28 -9.91
N GLY A 244 6.45 -11.00 -9.30
CA GLY A 244 7.84 -11.09 -9.73
C GLY A 244 8.69 -9.86 -9.39
N ARG A 245 8.27 -9.03 -8.41
CA ARG A 245 9.03 -7.88 -7.94
C ARG A 245 9.87 -8.25 -6.72
N CYS A 246 10.94 -7.50 -6.48
CA CYS A 246 11.66 -7.55 -5.21
C CYS A 246 10.89 -6.73 -4.17
N PHE A 247 10.93 -7.13 -2.93
CA PHE A 247 10.26 -6.45 -1.83
C PHE A 247 11.24 -6.04 -0.73
N LEU A 248 10.95 -4.92 -0.09
CA LEU A 248 11.60 -4.43 1.10
C LEU A 248 10.59 -3.68 1.96
N GLY A 249 10.53 -4.00 3.26
CA GLY A 249 9.63 -3.29 4.18
C GLY A 249 10.03 -3.34 5.64
N ALA A 250 9.32 -2.54 6.42
CA ALA A 250 9.44 -2.46 7.87
C ALA A 250 8.09 -2.70 8.54
N GLU A 251 8.11 -3.30 9.73
CA GLU A 251 6.97 -3.42 10.63
C GLU A 251 7.46 -3.28 12.08
N ILE A 252 6.95 -2.32 12.81
CA ILE A 252 7.40 -2.03 14.17
C ILE A 252 6.82 -3.02 15.20
N SER A 253 5.60 -3.51 14.96
CA SER A 253 4.95 -4.50 15.84
C SER A 253 5.52 -5.90 15.63
N PRO A 254 6.18 -6.51 16.63
CA PRO A 254 6.70 -7.87 16.49
C PRO A 254 5.62 -8.90 16.17
N ALA A 255 4.40 -8.70 16.67
CA ALA A 255 3.29 -9.60 16.42
C ALA A 255 2.84 -9.59 14.95
N TYR A 256 2.69 -8.41 14.34
CA TYR A 256 2.34 -8.29 12.93
C TYR A 256 3.51 -8.71 12.03
N TRP A 257 4.73 -8.34 12.38
CA TRP A 257 5.93 -8.78 11.70
C TRP A 257 6.00 -10.32 11.61
N GLN A 258 5.76 -11.04 12.74
CA GLN A 258 5.76 -12.49 12.74
C GLN A 258 4.71 -13.08 11.81
N ILE A 259 3.49 -12.54 11.80
CA ILE A 259 2.44 -12.95 10.85
C ILE A 259 2.93 -12.72 9.40
N GLY A 260 3.57 -11.59 9.13
CA GLY A 260 4.16 -11.30 7.82
C GLY A 260 5.23 -12.32 7.41
N GLN A 261 6.14 -12.68 8.32
CA GLN A 261 7.16 -13.71 8.09
C GLN A 261 6.54 -15.08 7.79
N ASP A 262 5.54 -15.49 8.57
CA ASP A 262 4.84 -16.78 8.39
C ASP A 262 4.11 -16.84 7.02
N ARG A 263 3.61 -15.73 6.54
CA ARG A 263 2.99 -15.64 5.21
C ARG A 263 4.02 -15.70 4.09
N LEU A 264 5.15 -15.02 4.24
CA LEU A 264 6.23 -15.00 3.25
C LEU A 264 6.90 -16.36 3.12
N SER A 265 7.14 -17.08 4.23
CA SER A 265 7.77 -18.41 4.21
C SER A 265 6.98 -19.43 3.38
N LYS A 266 5.64 -19.32 3.35
CA LYS A 266 4.77 -20.21 2.55
C LYS A 266 4.93 -20.03 1.04
N ILE A 267 5.38 -18.86 0.59
CA ILE A 267 5.61 -18.57 -0.84
C ILE A 267 7.05 -18.92 -1.23
N GLN A 268 8.01 -18.74 -0.33
CA GLN A 268 9.43 -18.97 -0.62
C GLN A 268 9.84 -20.45 -0.48
N GLY A 269 9.02 -21.27 0.19
CA GLY A 269 9.26 -22.70 0.44
C GLY A 269 8.50 -23.65 -0.50
N GLY A 270 7.70 -23.15 -1.43
CA GLY A 270 7.03 -23.88 -2.49
C GLY A 270 7.73 -23.64 -3.82
#